data_85bd31959b5fe75c0b0e78cbf6d817f0
#
_entry.id   85bd31959b5fe75c0b0e78cbf6d817f0
#
_cell.length_a   1.000
_cell.length_b   1.000
_cell.length_c   1.000
_cell.angle_alpha   90.00
_cell.angle_beta   90.00
_cell.angle_gamma   90.00
#
_symmetry.space_group_name_H-M   'P 1'
#
loop_
_entity.id
_entity.type
_entity.pdbx_description
1 polymer ?
#
loop_
_entity_poly.entity_id
_entity_poly.type
_entity_poly.pdbx_seq_one_letter_code
_entity_poly.pdbx_strand_id
1 'polypeptide(L)'
;MSKTQRSDGDAGSGVVTAHNVGRTYYMGEPVHALQNLSLALEEGSFTAVMGPSGSGKSTLMNMLGCLDTPDEGTVEIDGRSVGDLSGAQRAKLRGTKIGFVFQTFNLMPRLSAAENVTLPMVFNDVVDEGRRERAQTLLERVGLGDRLDHAPNELSGGQRQRVAIARALANEPTLILADEPTGNLDSETGADIMDLFEELHDEGRTILMVTHERHIAEHAERIVHLLDGELDYIEEFDSAGVEDGGPKTAQPTADESIGTSGGDAE
;
A
#
# COMPACT_ATOMS: atom_id res chain seq x y z
N MET A 1 -11.83 25.73 37.03
CA MET A 1 -11.25 24.36 36.99
C MET A 1 -12.10 23.54 36.08
N SER A 2 -11.75 23.48 34.81
CA SER A 2 -12.51 22.72 33.78
C SER A 2 -11.58 21.64 33.25
N LYS A 3 -11.91 20.38 33.53
CA LYS A 3 -11.21 19.20 32.98
C LYS A 3 -11.69 19.04 31.54
N THR A 4 -10.83 19.34 30.59
CA THR A 4 -11.04 18.96 29.20
C THR A 4 -10.75 17.47 29.08
N GLN A 5 -11.79 16.66 28.95
CA GLN A 5 -11.68 15.28 28.47
C GLN A 5 -11.17 15.34 27.01
N ARG A 6 -10.05 14.68 26.75
CA ARG A 6 -9.65 14.37 25.38
C ARG A 6 -10.66 13.35 24.85
N SER A 7 -11.39 13.75 23.84
CA SER A 7 -12.24 12.87 23.04
C SER A 7 -11.34 11.86 22.33
N ASP A 8 -11.78 10.59 22.41
CA ASP A 8 -11.28 9.50 21.58
C ASP A 8 -11.23 9.96 20.12
N GLY A 9 -10.06 9.76 19.48
CA GLY A 9 -9.80 10.26 18.16
C GLY A 9 -10.85 9.78 17.16
N ASP A 10 -11.41 10.76 16.48
CA ASP A 10 -12.11 10.59 15.22
C ASP A 10 -11.23 9.73 14.31
N ALA A 11 -11.61 8.47 14.11
CA ALA A 11 -11.04 7.62 13.09
C ALA A 11 -11.52 8.22 11.75
N GLY A 12 -10.73 9.15 11.20
CA GLY A 12 -10.97 9.77 9.91
C GLY A 12 -11.33 8.69 8.90
N SER A 13 -12.25 9.00 8.00
CA SER A 13 -12.76 8.14 6.95
C SER A 13 -11.63 7.81 5.94
N GLY A 14 -10.65 7.01 6.35
CA GLY A 14 -9.58 6.50 5.50
C GLY A 14 -10.15 5.53 4.46
N VAL A 15 -9.57 5.53 3.27
CA VAL A 15 -9.86 4.53 2.23
C VAL A 15 -9.58 3.12 2.76
N VAL A 16 -8.57 3.00 3.62
CA VAL A 16 -8.20 1.76 4.30
C VAL A 16 -7.88 2.04 5.75
N THR A 17 -8.45 1.25 6.65
CA THR A 17 -8.09 1.24 8.07
C THR A 17 -7.77 -0.16 8.54
N ALA A 18 -6.65 -0.31 9.22
CA ALA A 18 -6.26 -1.50 9.97
C ALA A 18 -6.26 -1.14 11.46
N HIS A 19 -6.96 -1.90 12.28
CA HIS A 19 -7.07 -1.63 13.71
C HIS A 19 -6.70 -2.87 14.52
N ASN A 20 -5.62 -2.79 15.30
CA ASN A 20 -5.08 -3.84 16.17
C ASN A 20 -4.91 -5.18 15.42
N VAL A 21 -4.44 -5.13 14.17
CA VAL A 21 -4.32 -6.29 13.30
C VAL A 21 -3.21 -7.21 13.77
N GLY A 22 -3.56 -8.48 13.98
CA GLY A 22 -2.63 -9.57 14.25
C GLY A 22 -2.74 -10.68 13.21
N ARG A 23 -1.59 -11.28 12.86
CA ARG A 23 -1.52 -12.45 11.96
C ARG A 23 -0.43 -13.41 12.38
N THR A 24 -0.80 -14.69 12.54
CA THR A 24 0.11 -15.77 12.90
C THR A 24 0.06 -16.87 11.85
N TYR A 25 1.22 -17.26 11.32
CA TYR A 25 1.34 -18.41 10.43
C TYR A 25 1.89 -19.61 11.18
N TYR A 26 1.32 -20.78 10.91
CA TYR A 26 1.72 -22.05 11.53
C TYR A 26 2.48 -22.91 10.51
N MET A 27 3.82 -22.80 10.54
CA MET A 27 4.73 -23.59 9.69
C MET A 27 5.71 -24.41 10.56
N GLY A 28 5.19 -25.09 11.60
CA GLY A 28 5.93 -25.72 12.69
C GLY A 28 5.75 -24.91 13.96
N GLU A 29 6.74 -24.11 14.33
CA GLU A 29 6.57 -23.09 15.38
C GLU A 29 5.72 -21.94 14.85
N PRO A 30 4.85 -21.31 15.71
CA PRO A 30 4.05 -20.16 15.30
C PRO A 30 4.94 -18.96 14.98
N VAL A 31 4.69 -18.31 13.85
CA VAL A 31 5.35 -17.09 13.42
C VAL A 31 4.34 -15.95 13.46
N HIS A 32 4.50 -15.04 14.40
CA HIS A 32 3.68 -13.83 14.52
C HIS A 32 4.16 -12.83 13.47
N ALA A 33 3.49 -12.80 12.32
CA ALA A 33 3.87 -11.95 11.20
C ALA A 33 3.40 -10.51 11.35
N LEU A 34 2.27 -10.29 12.04
CA LEU A 34 1.80 -8.98 12.50
C LEU A 34 1.28 -9.09 13.92
N GLN A 35 1.50 -8.05 14.73
CA GLN A 35 1.09 -7.96 16.12
C GLN A 35 0.56 -6.56 16.41
N ASN A 36 -0.69 -6.46 16.84
CA ASN A 36 -1.33 -5.22 17.27
C ASN A 36 -1.08 -3.99 16.36
N LEU A 37 -1.00 -4.22 15.04
CA LEU A 37 -0.70 -3.17 14.07
C LEU A 37 -1.95 -2.34 13.78
N SER A 38 -1.83 -1.02 13.93
CA SER A 38 -2.88 -0.06 13.55
C SER A 38 -2.33 0.95 12.55
N LEU A 39 -3.03 1.12 11.43
CA LEU A 39 -2.64 2.01 10.34
C LEU A 39 -3.89 2.48 9.59
N ALA A 40 -3.97 3.77 9.29
CA ALA A 40 -4.98 4.33 8.40
C ALA A 40 -4.32 4.97 7.17
N LEU A 41 -4.92 4.74 6.00
CA LEU A 41 -4.56 5.41 4.75
C LEU A 41 -5.68 6.38 4.39
N GLU A 42 -5.38 7.65 4.35
CA GLU A 42 -6.33 8.69 3.93
C GLU A 42 -6.50 8.67 2.41
N GLU A 43 -7.65 9.17 1.94
CA GLU A 43 -7.88 9.30 0.50
C GLU A 43 -6.86 10.27 -0.12
N GLY A 44 -6.26 9.86 -1.23
CA GLY A 44 -5.25 10.65 -1.92
C GLY A 44 -3.86 10.65 -1.26
N SER A 45 -3.63 9.92 -0.17
CA SER A 45 -2.32 9.88 0.48
C SER A 45 -1.33 8.95 -0.22
N PHE A 46 -0.04 9.31 -0.20
CA PHE A 46 1.05 8.43 -0.59
C PHE A 46 1.84 8.01 0.66
N THR A 47 1.77 6.73 1.01
CA THR A 47 2.44 6.15 2.19
C THR A 47 3.45 5.09 1.75
N ALA A 48 4.69 5.18 2.21
CA ALA A 48 5.68 4.12 2.08
C ALA A 48 5.72 3.25 3.35
N VAL A 49 6.01 1.96 3.19
CA VAL A 49 6.24 1.03 4.29
C VAL A 49 7.65 0.48 4.17
N MET A 50 8.45 0.70 5.19
CA MET A 50 9.84 0.21 5.29
C MET A 50 10.02 -0.73 6.48
N GLY A 51 11.11 -1.47 6.47
CA GLY A 51 11.52 -2.34 7.57
C GLY A 51 12.43 -3.49 7.08
N PRO A 52 13.12 -4.19 7.97
CA PRO A 52 13.98 -5.31 7.60
C PRO A 52 13.20 -6.47 6.97
N SER A 53 13.93 -7.43 6.39
CA SER A 53 13.31 -8.68 5.94
C SER A 53 12.64 -9.39 7.12
N GLY A 54 11.41 -9.89 6.92
CA GLY A 54 10.65 -10.54 7.99
C GLY A 54 9.85 -9.60 8.91
N SER A 55 9.92 -8.27 8.74
CA SER A 55 9.18 -7.32 9.61
C SER A 55 7.67 -7.29 9.40
N GLY A 56 7.09 -8.08 8.50
CA GLY A 56 5.64 -8.14 8.28
C GLY A 56 5.11 -7.34 7.09
N LYS A 57 5.94 -6.62 6.32
CA LYS A 57 5.51 -5.76 5.20
C LYS A 57 4.62 -6.48 4.18
N SER A 58 5.05 -7.64 3.69
CA SER A 58 4.27 -8.42 2.72
C SER A 58 2.98 -8.96 3.33
N THR A 59 2.98 -9.29 4.62
CA THR A 59 1.78 -9.71 5.34
C THR A 59 0.80 -8.55 5.45
N LEU A 60 1.27 -7.35 5.83
CA LEU A 60 0.44 -6.14 5.87
C LEU A 60 -0.16 -5.86 4.47
N MET A 61 0.67 -5.87 3.42
CA MET A 61 0.21 -5.65 2.06
C MET A 61 -0.84 -6.69 1.62
N ASN A 62 -0.70 -7.96 2.00
CA ASN A 62 -1.68 -9.01 1.72
C ASN A 62 -3.02 -8.76 2.45
N MET A 63 -2.99 -8.25 3.69
CA MET A 63 -4.20 -7.88 4.43
C MET A 63 -4.92 -6.72 3.76
N LEU A 64 -4.19 -5.61 3.51
CA LEU A 64 -4.74 -4.42 2.85
C LEU A 64 -5.16 -4.71 1.40
N GLY A 65 -4.54 -5.72 0.78
CA GLY A 65 -4.87 -6.19 -0.56
C GLY A 65 -6.05 -7.18 -0.63
N CYS A 66 -6.72 -7.51 0.46
CA CYS A 66 -7.76 -8.56 0.52
C CYS A 66 -7.28 -9.94 0.01
N LEU A 67 -5.98 -10.22 0.08
CA LEU A 67 -5.40 -11.51 -0.27
C LEU A 67 -5.43 -12.48 0.92
N ASP A 68 -5.37 -11.93 2.13
CA ASP A 68 -5.49 -12.66 3.39
C ASP A 68 -6.44 -11.93 4.35
N THR A 69 -6.72 -12.52 5.50
CA THR A 69 -7.57 -11.94 6.56
C THR A 69 -6.83 -11.95 7.88
N PRO A 70 -7.03 -10.96 8.75
CA PRO A 70 -6.42 -10.95 10.07
C PRO A 70 -6.97 -12.08 10.95
N ASP A 71 -6.14 -12.57 11.88
CA ASP A 71 -6.56 -13.47 12.96
C ASP A 71 -7.14 -12.66 14.13
N GLU A 72 -6.63 -11.44 14.33
CA GLU A 72 -7.05 -10.50 15.37
C GLU A 72 -7.20 -9.10 14.76
N GLY A 73 -8.07 -8.28 15.35
CA GLY A 73 -8.34 -6.93 14.88
C GLY A 73 -9.21 -6.89 13.63
N THR A 74 -9.23 -5.73 12.96
CA THR A 74 -10.08 -5.49 11.78
C THR A 74 -9.31 -4.76 10.68
N VAL A 75 -9.60 -5.12 9.43
CA VAL A 75 -9.20 -4.35 8.25
C VAL A 75 -10.46 -3.92 7.53
N GLU A 76 -10.58 -2.63 7.27
CA GLU A 76 -11.69 -2.06 6.49
C GLU A 76 -11.15 -1.40 5.23
N ILE A 77 -11.86 -1.58 4.12
CA ILE A 77 -11.57 -0.95 2.83
C ILE A 77 -12.86 -0.34 2.30
N ASP A 78 -12.84 0.95 2.05
CA ASP A 78 -14.00 1.70 1.58
C ASP A 78 -15.22 1.46 2.52
N GLY A 79 -14.97 1.46 3.84
CA GLY A 79 -15.97 1.25 4.90
C GLY A 79 -16.48 -0.18 5.03
N ARG A 80 -15.82 -1.18 4.42
CA ARG A 80 -16.21 -2.60 4.47
C ARG A 80 -15.18 -3.42 5.23
N SER A 81 -15.59 -4.10 6.28
CA SER A 81 -14.75 -5.04 7.02
C SER A 81 -14.38 -6.25 6.15
N VAL A 82 -13.10 -6.44 5.88
CA VAL A 82 -12.56 -7.53 5.05
C VAL A 82 -12.82 -8.90 5.67
N GLY A 83 -12.80 -8.98 7.02
CA GLY A 83 -13.04 -10.21 7.79
C GLY A 83 -14.45 -10.75 7.61
N ASP A 84 -15.45 -9.87 7.43
CA ASP A 84 -16.86 -10.26 7.29
C ASP A 84 -17.24 -10.70 5.87
N LEU A 85 -16.34 -10.46 4.89
CA LEU A 85 -16.60 -10.78 3.49
C LEU A 85 -16.32 -12.26 3.19
N SER A 86 -17.20 -12.88 2.40
CA SER A 86 -16.91 -14.17 1.76
C SER A 86 -15.73 -14.06 0.79
N GLY A 87 -15.10 -15.18 0.44
CA GLY A 87 -14.01 -15.19 -0.53
C GLY A 87 -14.37 -14.55 -1.88
N ALA A 88 -15.62 -14.76 -2.36
CA ALA A 88 -16.10 -14.14 -3.59
C ALA A 88 -16.25 -12.62 -3.46
N GLN A 89 -16.74 -12.14 -2.31
CA GLN A 89 -16.87 -10.71 -2.04
C GLN A 89 -15.51 -10.04 -1.92
N ARG A 90 -14.53 -10.68 -1.24
CA ARG A 90 -13.14 -10.20 -1.18
C ARG A 90 -12.52 -10.14 -2.57
N ALA A 91 -12.71 -11.18 -3.40
CA ALA A 91 -12.20 -11.17 -4.78
C ALA A 91 -12.81 -10.03 -5.61
N LYS A 92 -14.12 -9.75 -5.45
CA LYS A 92 -14.79 -8.63 -6.11
C LYS A 92 -14.25 -7.28 -5.62
N LEU A 93 -14.13 -7.09 -4.29
CA LEU A 93 -13.58 -5.86 -3.70
C LEU A 93 -12.16 -5.60 -4.21
N ARG A 94 -11.28 -6.63 -4.15
CA ARG A 94 -9.92 -6.57 -4.70
C ARG A 94 -9.90 -6.19 -6.19
N GLY A 95 -10.73 -6.84 -7.00
CA GLY A 95 -10.77 -6.59 -8.45
C GLY A 95 -11.32 -5.22 -8.84
N THR A 96 -12.08 -4.54 -7.97
CA THR A 96 -12.70 -3.25 -8.28
C THR A 96 -12.02 -2.07 -7.58
N LYS A 97 -11.45 -2.27 -6.40
CA LYS A 97 -10.99 -1.19 -5.53
C LYS A 97 -9.47 -1.16 -5.36
N ILE A 98 -8.76 -2.23 -5.73
CA ILE A 98 -7.34 -2.35 -5.47
C ILE A 98 -6.58 -2.64 -6.77
N GLY A 99 -5.60 -1.79 -7.06
CA GLY A 99 -4.61 -2.01 -8.11
C GLY A 99 -3.31 -2.54 -7.52
N PHE A 100 -2.76 -3.63 -8.09
CA PHE A 100 -1.49 -4.19 -7.63
C PHE A 100 -0.38 -3.95 -8.64
N VAL A 101 0.76 -3.49 -8.15
CA VAL A 101 2.03 -3.37 -8.88
C VAL A 101 3.08 -4.18 -8.13
N PHE A 102 3.72 -5.16 -8.78
CA PHE A 102 4.68 -6.07 -8.17
C PHE A 102 6.08 -5.87 -8.74
N GLN A 103 7.09 -6.18 -7.96
CA GLN A 103 8.50 -6.19 -8.35
C GLN A 103 8.77 -7.08 -9.59
N THR A 104 8.10 -8.23 -9.68
CA THR A 104 8.25 -9.19 -10.79
C THR A 104 7.25 -8.96 -11.92
N PHE A 105 6.58 -7.80 -11.95
CA PHE A 105 5.58 -7.37 -12.93
C PHE A 105 4.31 -8.24 -12.95
N ASN A 106 4.43 -9.55 -12.74
CA ASN A 106 3.34 -10.54 -12.77
C ASN A 106 2.44 -10.43 -14.00
N LEU A 107 3.05 -10.20 -15.17
CA LEU A 107 2.36 -10.19 -16.45
C LEU A 107 2.13 -11.60 -16.95
N MET A 108 1.00 -11.83 -17.62
CA MET A 108 0.72 -13.08 -18.30
C MET A 108 1.57 -13.17 -19.58
N PRO A 109 2.54 -14.12 -19.67
CA PRO A 109 3.56 -14.10 -20.72
C PRO A 109 3.03 -14.41 -22.13
N ARG A 110 1.82 -14.96 -22.22
CA ARG A 110 1.15 -15.32 -23.50
C ARG A 110 0.16 -14.26 -23.98
N LEU A 111 -0.08 -13.23 -23.18
CA LEU A 111 -0.97 -12.12 -23.49
C LEU A 111 -0.14 -10.92 -23.93
N SER A 112 -0.67 -10.13 -24.87
CA SER A 112 -0.08 -8.85 -25.25
C SER A 112 -0.16 -7.82 -24.11
N ALA A 113 0.48 -6.67 -24.26
CA ALA A 113 0.38 -5.57 -23.30
C ALA A 113 -1.08 -5.14 -23.10
N ALA A 114 -1.83 -4.94 -24.19
CA ALA A 114 -3.24 -4.57 -24.09
C ALA A 114 -4.08 -5.66 -23.41
N GLU A 115 -3.86 -6.92 -23.74
CA GLU A 115 -4.58 -8.04 -23.11
C GLU A 115 -4.25 -8.17 -21.62
N ASN A 116 -3.01 -7.93 -21.20
CA ASN A 116 -2.65 -7.88 -19.78
C ASN A 116 -3.41 -6.77 -19.04
N VAL A 117 -3.54 -5.59 -19.65
CA VAL A 117 -4.28 -4.46 -19.05
C VAL A 117 -5.79 -4.74 -19.02
N THR A 118 -6.36 -5.43 -20.02
CA THR A 118 -7.79 -5.78 -20.02
C THR A 118 -8.17 -6.85 -19.01
N LEU A 119 -7.22 -7.68 -18.57
CA LEU A 119 -7.48 -8.87 -17.74
C LEU A 119 -8.31 -8.57 -16.46
N PRO A 120 -8.02 -7.54 -15.65
CA PRO A 120 -8.84 -7.21 -14.50
C PRO A 120 -10.28 -6.80 -14.84
N MET A 121 -10.51 -6.24 -16.01
CA MET A 121 -11.83 -5.75 -16.44
C MET A 121 -12.78 -6.90 -16.86
N VAL A 122 -12.25 -8.10 -17.19
CA VAL A 122 -13.05 -9.26 -17.58
C VAL A 122 -14.06 -9.65 -16.50
N PHE A 123 -13.70 -9.42 -15.22
CA PHE A 123 -14.53 -9.79 -14.06
C PHE A 123 -15.53 -8.72 -13.64
N ASN A 124 -15.59 -7.57 -14.34
CA ASN A 124 -16.39 -6.39 -13.96
C ASN A 124 -17.49 -6.05 -14.98
N ASP A 125 -17.96 -7.04 -15.77
CA ASP A 125 -19.05 -6.90 -16.76
C ASP A 125 -18.84 -5.79 -17.82
N VAL A 126 -17.60 -5.35 -18.02
CA VAL A 126 -17.25 -4.38 -19.08
C VAL A 126 -17.25 -5.12 -20.43
N VAL A 127 -17.95 -4.58 -21.42
CA VAL A 127 -17.98 -5.15 -22.77
C VAL A 127 -16.60 -5.08 -23.45
N ASP A 128 -16.31 -6.00 -24.38
CA ASP A 128 -14.99 -6.17 -24.99
C ASP A 128 -14.42 -4.90 -25.64
N GLU A 129 -15.23 -4.15 -26.39
CA GLU A 129 -14.82 -2.90 -27.02
C GLU A 129 -14.35 -1.88 -25.99
N GLY A 130 -15.14 -1.64 -24.96
CA GLY A 130 -14.78 -0.70 -23.89
C GLY A 130 -13.49 -1.11 -23.14
N ARG A 131 -13.24 -2.41 -22.97
CA ARG A 131 -11.99 -2.90 -22.37
C ARG A 131 -10.77 -2.56 -23.23
N ARG A 132 -10.87 -2.76 -24.54
CA ARG A 132 -9.77 -2.51 -25.46
C ARG A 132 -9.44 -1.01 -25.57
N GLU A 133 -10.45 -0.17 -25.69
CA GLU A 133 -10.30 1.29 -25.71
C GLU A 133 -9.66 1.78 -24.40
N ARG A 134 -10.15 1.28 -23.27
CA ARG A 134 -9.58 1.61 -21.94
C ARG A 134 -8.12 1.18 -21.82
N ALA A 135 -7.78 -0.04 -22.26
CA ALA A 135 -6.41 -0.54 -22.23
C ALA A 135 -5.49 0.30 -23.13
N GLN A 136 -5.95 0.70 -24.32
CA GLN A 136 -5.20 1.58 -25.20
C GLN A 136 -4.92 2.93 -24.51
N THR A 137 -5.94 3.59 -23.98
CA THR A 137 -5.80 4.87 -23.26
C THR A 137 -4.78 4.77 -22.11
N LEU A 138 -4.85 3.68 -21.32
CA LEU A 138 -3.92 3.48 -20.21
C LEU A 138 -2.49 3.21 -20.68
N LEU A 139 -2.30 2.47 -21.77
CA LEU A 139 -0.98 2.22 -22.33
C LEU A 139 -0.40 3.47 -22.99
N GLU A 140 -1.20 4.27 -23.68
CA GLU A 140 -0.79 5.57 -24.20
C GLU A 140 -0.33 6.50 -23.05
N ARG A 141 -1.07 6.52 -21.94
CA ARG A 141 -0.75 7.31 -20.76
C ARG A 141 0.61 6.95 -20.15
N VAL A 142 0.97 5.68 -20.13
CA VAL A 142 2.29 5.22 -19.62
C VAL A 142 3.37 5.19 -20.71
N GLY A 143 3.14 5.82 -21.86
CA GLY A 143 4.11 5.94 -22.96
C GLY A 143 4.31 4.66 -23.79
N LEU A 144 3.30 3.78 -23.83
CA LEU A 144 3.34 2.49 -24.55
C LEU A 144 2.26 2.35 -25.62
N GLY A 145 1.76 3.45 -26.17
CA GLY A 145 0.72 3.44 -27.22
C GLY A 145 1.12 2.72 -28.51
N ASP A 146 2.43 2.61 -28.80
CA ASP A 146 2.99 1.88 -29.93
C ASP A 146 3.34 0.42 -29.62
N ARG A 147 3.04 -0.07 -28.40
CA ARG A 147 3.40 -1.40 -27.88
C ARG A 147 2.21 -2.27 -27.51
N LEU A 148 0.99 -1.93 -27.92
CA LEU A 148 -0.26 -2.60 -27.53
C LEU A 148 -0.24 -4.11 -27.76
N ASP A 149 0.29 -4.54 -28.89
CA ASP A 149 0.28 -5.94 -29.31
C ASP A 149 1.57 -6.70 -28.94
N HIS A 150 2.55 -6.04 -28.26
CA HIS A 150 3.78 -6.70 -27.85
C HIS A 150 3.53 -7.63 -26.66
N ALA A 151 4.14 -8.81 -26.69
CA ALA A 151 4.16 -9.74 -25.57
C ALA A 151 5.22 -9.29 -24.51
N PRO A 152 5.09 -9.69 -23.25
CA PRO A 152 6.02 -9.27 -22.18
C PRO A 152 7.51 -9.57 -22.45
N ASN A 153 7.81 -10.63 -23.21
CA ASN A 153 9.19 -10.98 -23.60
C ASN A 153 9.79 -10.07 -24.69
N GLU A 154 8.97 -9.25 -25.33
CA GLU A 154 9.37 -8.27 -26.34
C GLU A 154 9.55 -6.86 -25.73
N LEU A 155 9.30 -6.71 -24.41
CA LEU A 155 9.36 -5.47 -23.67
C LEU A 155 10.56 -5.42 -22.73
N SER A 156 11.15 -4.23 -22.55
CA SER A 156 12.17 -3.99 -21.52
C SER A 156 11.60 -4.13 -20.11
N GLY A 157 12.44 -4.13 -19.06
CA GLY A 157 12.02 -4.15 -17.66
C GLY A 157 11.08 -3.01 -17.32
N GLY A 158 11.48 -1.78 -17.64
CA GLY A 158 10.67 -0.58 -17.41
C GLY A 158 9.36 -0.60 -18.20
N GLN A 159 9.37 -1.06 -19.46
CA GLN A 159 8.15 -1.21 -20.24
C GLN A 159 7.19 -2.23 -19.60
N ARG A 160 7.69 -3.35 -19.11
CA ARG A 160 6.87 -4.34 -18.38
C ARG A 160 6.27 -3.75 -17.12
N GLN A 161 7.04 -2.93 -16.38
CA GLN A 161 6.53 -2.26 -15.18
C GLN A 161 5.45 -1.23 -15.53
N ARG A 162 5.63 -0.46 -16.61
CA ARG A 162 4.60 0.46 -17.11
C ARG A 162 3.32 -0.27 -17.53
N VAL A 163 3.40 -1.45 -18.14
CA VAL A 163 2.22 -2.31 -18.43
C VAL A 163 1.57 -2.78 -17.12
N ALA A 164 2.35 -3.16 -16.08
CA ALA A 164 1.82 -3.58 -14.79
C ALA A 164 1.09 -2.43 -14.08
N ILE A 165 1.62 -1.19 -14.16
CA ILE A 165 0.96 0.01 -13.63
C ILE A 165 -0.33 0.30 -14.41
N ALA A 166 -0.31 0.28 -15.75
CA ALA A 166 -1.52 0.45 -16.55
C ALA A 166 -2.59 -0.59 -16.21
N ARG A 167 -2.21 -1.86 -16.01
CA ARG A 167 -3.10 -2.92 -15.54
C ARG A 167 -3.68 -2.63 -14.15
N ALA A 168 -2.86 -2.12 -13.23
CA ALA A 168 -3.34 -1.75 -11.89
C ALA A 168 -4.43 -0.66 -11.95
N LEU A 169 -4.35 0.26 -12.91
CA LEU A 169 -5.29 1.35 -13.12
C LEU A 169 -6.57 0.96 -13.89
N ALA A 170 -6.64 -0.26 -14.43
CA ALA A 170 -7.68 -0.70 -15.37
C ALA A 170 -9.12 -0.46 -14.85
N ASN A 171 -9.38 -0.76 -13.59
CA ASN A 171 -10.69 -0.66 -12.93
C ASN A 171 -10.85 0.59 -12.06
N GLU A 172 -10.04 1.64 -12.26
CA GLU A 172 -10.09 2.88 -11.48
C GLU A 172 -10.05 2.62 -9.96
N PRO A 173 -9.00 1.95 -9.47
CA PRO A 173 -8.93 1.56 -8.07
C PRO A 173 -8.89 2.79 -7.16
N THR A 174 -9.41 2.64 -5.95
CA THR A 174 -9.27 3.64 -4.87
C THR A 174 -7.94 3.52 -4.14
N LEU A 175 -7.30 2.34 -4.23
CA LEU A 175 -6.00 2.06 -3.59
C LEU A 175 -5.05 1.39 -4.60
N ILE A 176 -3.84 1.89 -4.70
CA ILE A 176 -2.72 1.25 -5.40
C ILE A 176 -1.76 0.67 -4.37
N LEU A 177 -1.52 -0.64 -4.45
CA LEU A 177 -0.54 -1.36 -3.64
C LEU A 177 0.67 -1.69 -4.51
N ALA A 178 1.84 -1.14 -4.19
CA ALA A 178 3.09 -1.34 -4.92
C ALA A 178 4.11 -2.08 -4.04
N ASP A 179 4.56 -3.25 -4.48
CA ASP A 179 5.55 -4.08 -3.79
C ASP A 179 6.88 -4.01 -4.54
N GLU A 180 7.84 -3.29 -3.97
CA GLU A 180 9.19 -3.07 -4.52
C GLU A 180 9.14 -2.70 -6.03
N PRO A 181 8.39 -1.65 -6.43
CA PRO A 181 8.06 -1.43 -7.84
C PRO A 181 9.26 -1.10 -8.74
N THR A 182 10.39 -0.73 -8.16
CA THR A 182 11.64 -0.39 -8.85
C THR A 182 12.74 -1.44 -8.68
N GLY A 183 12.55 -2.43 -7.80
CA GLY A 183 13.61 -3.35 -7.34
C GLY A 183 14.23 -4.26 -8.40
N ASN A 184 13.67 -4.36 -9.61
CA ASN A 184 14.22 -5.11 -10.76
C ASN A 184 14.61 -4.20 -11.93
N LEU A 185 14.76 -2.89 -11.69
CA LEU A 185 15.06 -1.88 -12.71
C LEU A 185 16.43 -1.24 -12.43
N ASP A 186 17.05 -0.69 -13.48
CA ASP A 186 18.17 0.21 -13.30
C ASP A 186 17.70 1.57 -12.73
N SER A 187 18.62 2.36 -12.19
CA SER A 187 18.30 3.58 -11.45
C SER A 187 17.58 4.64 -12.31
N GLU A 188 17.93 4.77 -13.61
CA GLU A 188 17.30 5.73 -14.50
C GLU A 188 15.85 5.30 -14.79
N THR A 189 15.65 4.05 -15.17
CA THR A 189 14.32 3.48 -15.37
C THR A 189 13.49 3.50 -14.07
N GLY A 190 14.13 3.25 -12.91
CA GLY A 190 13.50 3.33 -11.61
C GLY A 190 12.94 4.72 -11.31
N ALA A 191 13.74 5.77 -11.58
CA ALA A 191 13.29 7.16 -11.43
C ALA A 191 12.07 7.47 -12.30
N ASP A 192 12.10 7.09 -13.59
CA ASP A 192 10.93 7.24 -14.49
C ASP A 192 9.65 6.56 -13.96
N ILE A 193 9.80 5.44 -13.25
CA ILE A 193 8.66 4.75 -12.64
C ILE A 193 8.16 5.49 -11.41
N MET A 194 9.07 6.09 -10.62
CA MET A 194 8.68 6.92 -9.47
C MET A 194 7.97 8.19 -9.89
N ASP A 195 8.45 8.86 -10.95
CA ASP A 195 7.76 10.03 -11.54
C ASP A 195 6.29 9.68 -11.90
N LEU A 196 6.06 8.48 -12.45
CA LEU A 196 4.70 8.02 -12.75
C LEU A 196 3.85 7.78 -11.48
N PHE A 197 4.44 7.31 -10.38
CA PHE A 197 3.72 7.20 -9.10
C PHE A 197 3.40 8.58 -8.51
N GLU A 198 4.30 9.55 -8.62
CA GLU A 198 4.04 10.93 -8.21
C GLU A 198 2.91 11.56 -9.03
N GLU A 199 2.90 11.39 -10.36
CA GLU A 199 1.79 11.84 -11.21
C GLU A 199 0.45 11.23 -10.78
N LEU A 200 0.43 9.94 -10.42
CA LEU A 200 -0.77 9.25 -9.93
C LEU A 200 -1.23 9.81 -8.58
N HIS A 201 -0.29 10.13 -7.70
CA HIS A 201 -0.58 10.77 -6.42
C HIS A 201 -1.13 12.19 -6.60
N ASP A 202 -0.52 13.00 -7.47
CA ASP A 202 -1.00 14.35 -7.81
C ASP A 202 -2.42 14.36 -8.38
N GLU A 203 -2.83 13.26 -9.02
CA GLU A 203 -4.21 13.04 -9.47
C GLU A 203 -5.16 12.60 -8.34
N GLY A 204 -4.69 12.51 -7.10
CA GLY A 204 -5.47 12.14 -5.93
C GLY A 204 -5.61 10.62 -5.73
N ARG A 205 -4.72 9.79 -6.29
CA ARG A 205 -4.73 8.34 -6.03
C ARG A 205 -4.11 8.04 -4.68
N THR A 206 -4.75 7.16 -3.92
CA THR A 206 -4.17 6.64 -2.68
C THR A 206 -3.17 5.54 -3.01
N ILE A 207 -1.95 5.67 -2.51
CA ILE A 207 -0.83 4.77 -2.81
C ILE A 207 -0.23 4.25 -1.51
N LEU A 208 -0.08 2.93 -1.39
CA LEU A 208 0.79 2.31 -0.40
C LEU A 208 1.91 1.58 -1.14
N MET A 209 3.14 1.96 -0.88
CA MET A 209 4.34 1.37 -1.47
C MET A 209 5.16 0.66 -0.41
N VAL A 210 5.53 -0.58 -0.65
CA VAL A 210 6.50 -1.31 0.16
C VAL A 210 7.85 -1.21 -0.54
N THR A 211 8.87 -0.77 0.18
CA THR A 211 10.25 -0.74 -0.31
C THR A 211 11.25 -0.90 0.85
N HIS A 212 12.45 -1.37 0.54
CA HIS A 212 13.58 -1.36 1.47
C HIS A 212 14.59 -0.24 1.14
N GLU A 213 14.37 0.50 0.04
CA GLU A 213 15.24 1.58 -0.43
C GLU A 213 14.73 2.92 0.08
N ARG A 214 15.56 3.59 0.92
CA ARG A 214 15.21 4.85 1.55
C ARG A 214 14.86 5.94 0.53
N HIS A 215 15.66 6.09 -0.51
CA HIS A 215 15.45 7.11 -1.54
C HIS A 215 14.14 6.92 -2.33
N ILE A 216 13.64 5.68 -2.45
CA ILE A 216 12.33 5.38 -3.04
C ILE A 216 11.21 5.71 -2.07
N ALA A 217 11.40 5.41 -0.78
CA ALA A 217 10.40 5.72 0.24
C ALA A 217 10.20 7.24 0.44
N GLU A 218 11.23 8.06 0.20
CA GLU A 218 11.19 9.51 0.33
C GLU A 218 10.32 10.24 -0.72
N HIS A 219 9.83 9.52 -1.77
CA HIS A 219 8.81 10.04 -2.68
C HIS A 219 7.40 10.08 -2.03
N ALA A 220 7.21 9.38 -0.91
CA ALA A 220 5.94 9.37 -0.19
C ALA A 220 5.84 10.52 0.83
N GLU A 221 4.62 10.93 1.19
CA GLU A 221 4.37 11.96 2.22
C GLU A 221 4.74 11.48 3.62
N ARG A 222 4.72 10.15 3.84
CA ARG A 222 5.11 9.54 5.12
C ARG A 222 5.69 8.15 4.91
N ILE A 223 6.56 7.76 5.84
CA ILE A 223 7.14 6.42 5.90
C ILE A 223 6.71 5.74 7.19
N VAL A 224 6.07 4.59 7.06
CA VAL A 224 5.71 3.70 8.17
C VAL A 224 6.82 2.67 8.33
N HIS A 225 7.49 2.67 9.47
CA HIS A 225 8.54 1.72 9.79
C HIS A 225 7.96 0.52 10.55
N LEU A 226 8.19 -0.69 10.01
CA LEU A 226 7.79 -1.95 10.64
C LEU A 226 9.00 -2.67 11.21
N LEU A 227 8.86 -3.19 12.42
CA LEU A 227 9.84 -4.04 13.08
C LEU A 227 9.11 -5.19 13.79
N ASP A 228 9.56 -6.43 13.54
CA ASP A 228 9.04 -7.66 14.19
C ASP A 228 7.50 -7.79 14.21
N GLY A 229 6.85 -7.33 13.15
CA GLY A 229 5.39 -7.41 12.97
C GLY A 229 4.61 -6.26 13.61
N GLU A 230 5.28 -5.29 14.22
CA GLU A 230 4.69 -4.13 14.86
C GLU A 230 5.01 -2.84 14.09
N LEU A 231 4.21 -1.80 14.29
CA LEU A 231 4.53 -0.46 13.86
C LEU A 231 5.55 0.13 14.85
N ASP A 232 6.77 0.39 14.39
CA ASP A 232 7.85 0.96 15.20
C ASP A 232 7.69 2.49 15.34
N TYR A 233 7.68 3.21 14.20
CA TYR A 233 7.41 4.66 14.16
C TYR A 233 6.92 5.08 12.77
N ILE A 234 6.37 6.30 12.70
CA ILE A 234 6.01 6.95 11.45
C ILE A 234 6.87 8.20 11.29
N GLU A 235 7.38 8.40 10.09
CA GLU A 235 8.13 9.56 9.67
C GLU A 235 7.27 10.32 8.65
N GLU A 236 6.99 11.60 8.91
CA GLU A 236 6.18 12.45 8.05
C GLU A 236 7.06 13.49 7.38
N PHE A 237 6.79 13.79 6.11
CA PHE A 237 7.47 14.83 5.35
C PHE A 237 6.48 15.97 5.11
N ASP A 238 6.85 17.18 5.55
CA ASP A 238 6.05 18.37 5.24
C ASP A 238 6.10 18.63 3.72
N SER A 239 4.94 18.70 3.08
CA SER A 239 4.78 19.03 1.65
C SER A 239 5.14 20.49 1.28
N ALA A 240 5.78 21.20 2.18
CA ALA A 240 6.30 22.55 1.98
C ALA A 240 7.83 22.55 2.04
N GLY A 241 8.47 22.36 0.87
CA GLY A 241 9.85 22.80 0.55
C GLY A 241 10.93 22.42 1.55
N VAL A 242 11.90 21.67 1.07
CA VAL A 242 13.20 21.42 1.70
C VAL A 242 13.78 22.72 2.29
N GLU A 243 13.60 22.95 3.61
CA GLU A 243 14.51 23.72 4.44
C GLU A 243 14.52 23.16 5.87
N ASP A 244 15.63 22.46 6.17
CA ASP A 244 16.32 22.28 7.45
C ASP A 244 15.47 22.00 8.71
N GLY A 245 15.23 20.73 9.00
CA GLY A 245 14.68 20.29 10.28
C GLY A 245 14.69 18.78 10.39
N GLY A 246 15.60 18.25 11.18
CA GLY A 246 15.72 16.80 11.44
C GLY A 246 14.43 16.15 11.98
N PRO A 247 14.35 14.81 11.97
CA PRO A 247 13.12 14.05 12.21
C PRO A 247 12.48 14.36 13.55
N LYS A 248 11.19 14.68 13.55
CA LYS A 248 10.40 14.77 14.78
C LYS A 248 9.95 13.35 15.13
N THR A 249 10.70 12.68 16.00
CA THR A 249 10.29 11.41 16.60
C THR A 249 9.12 11.65 17.56
N ALA A 250 7.95 11.13 17.22
CA ALA A 250 6.87 10.98 18.19
C ALA A 250 7.23 9.81 19.11
N GLN A 251 7.64 10.11 20.35
CA GLN A 251 7.87 9.10 21.38
C GLN A 251 6.54 8.59 21.93
N PRO A 252 6.39 7.26 22.18
CA PRO A 252 5.27 6.76 22.97
C PRO A 252 5.37 7.31 24.40
N THR A 253 4.30 7.93 24.89
CA THR A 253 4.20 8.41 26.27
C THR A 253 4.10 7.21 27.21
N ALA A 254 5.22 6.83 27.83
CA ALA A 254 5.22 5.93 28.95
C ALA A 254 4.61 6.65 30.17
N ASP A 255 3.58 6.05 30.74
CA ASP A 255 2.94 6.48 31.98
C ASP A 255 3.84 6.08 33.15
N GLU A 256 4.62 7.03 33.70
CA GLU A 256 5.31 6.88 34.96
C GLU A 256 4.43 7.46 36.09
N SER A 257 3.73 6.59 36.79
CA SER A 257 3.22 6.92 38.13
C SER A 257 3.50 5.80 39.13
N ILE A 258 4.71 5.77 39.64
CA ILE A 258 5.00 5.08 40.91
C ILE A 258 5.01 6.13 42.01
N GLY A 259 3.89 6.21 42.71
CA GLY A 259 3.79 6.98 43.98
C GLY A 259 4.53 6.29 45.10
N THR A 260 5.63 6.85 45.55
CA THR A 260 6.24 6.56 46.85
C THR A 260 5.55 7.40 47.89
N SER A 261 4.72 6.79 48.70
CA SER A 261 4.34 7.40 50.01
C SER A 261 5.24 6.86 51.09
N GLY A 262 6.15 7.72 51.54
CA GLY A 262 6.83 7.55 52.81
C GLY A 262 5.83 7.76 53.95
N GLY A 263 5.92 6.95 54.98
CA GLY A 263 5.25 7.09 56.24
C GLY A 263 6.31 6.92 57.33
N ASP A 264 6.68 8.05 57.88
CA ASP A 264 7.43 8.11 59.17
C ASP A 264 6.52 7.68 60.31
N ALA A 265 7.14 7.15 61.30
CA ALA A 265 6.99 7.41 62.73
C ALA A 265 6.91 6.16 63.63
N GLU A 266 7.85 6.19 64.55
CA GLU A 266 7.97 5.56 65.91
C GLU A 266 8.27 4.07 65.94
#